data_bdee5c90304b0d6e2373a07f2c9911ac
#
_entry.id   bdee5c90304b0d6e2373a07f2c9911ac
#
_cell.length_a   1.000
_cell.length_b   1.000
_cell.length_c   1.000
_cell.angle_alpha   90.00
_cell.angle_beta   90.00
_cell.angle_gamma   90.00
#
_symmetry.space_group_name_H-M   'P 1'
#
loop_
_entity.id
_entity.type
_entity.pdbx_description
1 polymer ?
#
loop_
_entity_poly.entity_id
_entity_poly.type
_entity_poly.pdbx_seq_one_letter_code
_entity_poly.pdbx_strand_id
1 'polypeptide(L)'
;MSDRDDSARKATVPRPLMAIAEQFASNVINFLTPSFRSPTRLVCPSDEAEQAVINAVTRAAVARGIPVEVIDLRPAPAERLNAITERLDGWVSRAAHSDSDPMPTLLILRGFDAFGDDTHDEPTYPFRSRFQFDRKFLWLFLGRDTLRMRFLFDSHSRPLYRAAGEITPEDWQH
;
A
#
# COMPACT_ATOMS: atom_id res chain seq x y z
N MET A 1 -41.01 21.56 16.03
CA MET A 1 -39.61 21.95 16.01
C MET A 1 -38.86 20.81 16.65
N SER A 2 -38.31 19.94 15.83
CA SER A 2 -37.67 18.70 16.27
C SER A 2 -36.19 18.78 15.85
N ASP A 3 -35.34 19.10 16.82
CA ASP A 3 -33.90 19.10 16.67
C ASP A 3 -33.44 17.63 16.44
N ARG A 4 -33.02 17.35 15.21
CA ARG A 4 -32.28 16.14 14.90
C ARG A 4 -30.84 16.39 15.24
N ASP A 5 -30.46 15.89 16.42
CA ASP A 5 -29.08 15.77 16.86
C ASP A 5 -28.37 14.71 15.99
N ASP A 6 -27.75 15.19 14.91
CA ASP A 6 -26.96 14.39 13.97
C ASP A 6 -25.50 14.32 14.50
N SER A 7 -25.36 13.72 15.68
CA SER A 7 -24.08 13.35 16.23
C SER A 7 -23.47 12.24 15.38
N ALA A 8 -22.76 12.63 14.32
CA ALA A 8 -21.91 11.74 13.54
C ALA A 8 -21.04 10.91 14.50
N ARG A 9 -21.47 9.66 14.74
CA ARG A 9 -20.68 8.67 15.48
C ARG A 9 -19.35 8.48 14.73
N LYS A 10 -18.32 9.21 15.17
CA LYS A 10 -16.92 8.82 14.86
C LYS A 10 -16.76 7.40 15.36
N ALA A 11 -16.73 6.45 14.42
CA ALA A 11 -16.42 5.06 14.74
C ALA A 11 -15.04 5.02 15.39
N THR A 12 -15.00 4.82 16.69
CA THR A 12 -13.75 4.70 17.44
C THR A 12 -13.18 3.32 17.15
N VAL A 13 -12.04 3.25 16.50
CA VAL A 13 -11.33 1.99 16.23
C VAL A 13 -11.07 1.26 17.56
N PRO A 14 -11.37 -0.03 17.68
CA PRO A 14 -11.13 -0.79 18.90
C PRO A 14 -9.66 -0.70 19.35
N ARG A 15 -9.41 -0.57 20.65
CA ARG A 15 -8.03 -0.48 21.21
C ARG A 15 -7.10 -1.63 20.79
N PRO A 16 -7.54 -2.90 20.78
CA PRO A 16 -6.70 -4.01 20.30
C PRO A 16 -6.24 -3.81 18.86
N LEU A 17 -7.14 -3.41 17.97
CA LEU A 17 -6.84 -3.17 16.57
C LEU A 17 -5.81 -2.05 16.38
N MET A 18 -5.86 -1.00 17.20
CA MET A 18 -4.87 0.06 17.17
C MET A 18 -3.48 -0.44 17.60
N ALA A 19 -3.40 -1.27 18.63
CA ALA A 19 -2.12 -1.82 19.10
C ALA A 19 -1.48 -2.72 18.04
N ILE A 20 -2.28 -3.58 17.38
CA ILE A 20 -1.83 -4.39 16.25
C ILE A 20 -1.32 -3.52 15.11
N ALA A 21 -2.05 -2.47 14.74
CA ALA A 21 -1.67 -1.55 13.69
C ALA A 21 -0.36 -0.80 14.01
N GLU A 22 -0.14 -0.38 15.26
CA GLU A 22 1.10 0.28 15.70
C GLU A 22 2.30 -0.66 15.64
N GLN A 23 2.16 -1.89 16.10
CA GLN A 23 3.21 -2.90 16.01
C GLN A 23 3.55 -3.21 14.55
N PHE A 24 2.53 -3.37 13.71
CA PHE A 24 2.69 -3.57 12.27
C PHE A 24 3.41 -2.39 11.62
N ALA A 25 3.01 -1.15 11.95
CA ALA A 25 3.64 0.06 11.42
C ALA A 25 5.13 0.11 11.73
N SER A 26 5.53 -0.24 12.95
CA SER A 26 6.94 -0.29 13.35
C SER A 26 7.72 -1.32 12.52
N ASN A 27 7.13 -2.49 12.28
CA ASN A 27 7.73 -3.53 11.46
C ASN A 27 7.86 -3.07 10.00
N VAL A 28 6.77 -2.57 9.40
CA VAL A 28 6.76 -2.06 8.02
C VAL A 28 7.84 -1.00 7.83
N ILE A 29 7.91 -0.01 8.70
CA ILE A 29 8.88 1.07 8.57
C ILE A 29 10.31 0.57 8.76
N ASN A 30 10.56 -0.44 9.59
CA ASN A 30 11.88 -1.06 9.70
C ASN A 30 12.28 -1.82 8.43
N PHE A 31 11.34 -2.49 7.74
CA PHE A 31 11.57 -3.12 6.44
C PHE A 31 11.77 -2.10 5.31
N LEU A 32 11.19 -0.92 5.46
CA LEU A 32 11.27 0.17 4.47
C LEU A 32 12.48 1.09 4.68
N THR A 33 13.42 0.75 5.57
CA THR A 33 14.66 1.52 5.73
C THR A 33 15.51 1.48 4.45
N PRO A 34 16.40 2.47 4.21
CA PRO A 34 17.19 2.57 2.99
C PRO A 34 17.99 1.32 2.62
N SER A 35 18.32 0.49 3.61
CA SER A 35 19.06 -0.77 3.42
C SER A 35 18.16 -1.94 2.96
N PHE A 36 16.82 -1.82 3.09
CA PHE A 36 15.86 -2.89 2.79
C PHE A 36 14.59 -2.30 2.16
N ARG A 37 14.69 -1.83 0.93
CA ARG A 37 13.56 -1.32 0.15
C ARG A 37 12.73 -2.46 -0.46
N SER A 38 12.28 -3.40 0.35
CA SER A 38 11.44 -4.47 -0.16
C SER A 38 9.99 -4.04 -0.16
N PRO A 39 9.30 -4.04 -1.30
CA PRO A 39 7.87 -3.81 -1.35
C PRO A 39 7.13 -4.77 -0.42
N THR A 40 6.12 -4.27 0.25
CA THR A 40 5.39 -5.01 1.27
C THR A 40 3.91 -5.06 0.90
N ARG A 41 3.28 -6.21 1.15
CA ARG A 41 1.84 -6.39 1.01
C ARG A 41 1.19 -6.80 2.33
N LEU A 42 -0.06 -6.39 2.51
CA LEU A 42 -0.88 -6.74 3.66
C LEU A 42 -2.32 -6.97 3.24
N VAL A 43 -2.93 -8.03 3.77
CA VAL A 43 -4.37 -8.26 3.69
C VAL A 43 -5.02 -7.77 4.98
N CYS A 44 -5.92 -6.80 4.87
CA CYS A 44 -6.65 -6.24 6.00
C CYS A 44 -8.02 -6.92 6.14
N PRO A 45 -8.43 -7.39 7.34
CA PRO A 45 -9.69 -8.12 7.51
C PRO A 45 -10.93 -7.21 7.39
N SER A 46 -10.78 -5.91 7.57
CA SER A 46 -11.89 -4.94 7.49
C SER A 46 -11.42 -3.55 7.06
N ASP A 47 -12.35 -2.65 6.75
CA ASP A 47 -12.04 -1.24 6.44
C ASP A 47 -11.45 -0.51 7.65
N GLU A 48 -11.92 -0.84 8.85
CA GLU A 48 -11.41 -0.27 10.10
C GLU A 48 -9.96 -0.70 10.34
N ALA A 49 -9.64 -1.99 10.08
CA ALA A 49 -8.28 -2.50 10.18
C ALA A 49 -7.35 -1.84 9.15
N GLU A 50 -7.79 -1.72 7.90
CA GLU A 50 -7.06 -1.04 6.85
C GLU A 50 -6.78 0.42 7.24
N GLN A 51 -7.79 1.14 7.71
CA GLN A 51 -7.63 2.53 8.11
C GLN A 51 -6.71 2.70 9.34
N ALA A 52 -6.80 1.79 10.30
CA ALA A 52 -5.91 1.78 11.46
C ALA A 52 -4.44 1.60 11.05
N VAL A 53 -4.17 0.67 10.13
CA VAL A 53 -2.83 0.45 9.55
C VAL A 53 -2.34 1.70 8.83
N ILE A 54 -3.14 2.28 7.94
CA ILE A 54 -2.76 3.48 7.21
C ILE A 54 -2.39 4.60 8.18
N ASN A 55 -3.21 4.84 9.20
CA ASN A 55 -2.96 5.88 10.18
C ASN A 55 -1.67 5.63 10.98
N ALA A 56 -1.44 4.39 11.42
CA ALA A 56 -0.26 4.02 12.20
C ALA A 56 1.03 4.11 11.35
N VAL A 57 1.00 3.57 10.14
CA VAL A 57 2.13 3.61 9.20
C VAL A 57 2.45 5.04 8.79
N THR A 58 1.42 5.86 8.50
CA THR A 58 1.60 7.28 8.17
C THR A 58 2.27 8.03 9.32
N ARG A 59 1.80 7.87 10.57
CA ARG A 59 2.43 8.51 11.73
C ARG A 59 3.90 8.10 11.88
N ALA A 60 4.18 6.80 11.77
CA ALA A 60 5.53 6.27 11.91
C ALA A 60 6.47 6.74 10.80
N ALA A 61 5.99 6.88 9.57
CA ALA A 61 6.74 7.40 8.43
C ALA A 61 7.03 8.89 8.59
N VAL A 62 6.00 9.69 8.90
CA VAL A 62 6.14 11.14 9.11
C VAL A 62 7.10 11.44 10.27
N ALA A 63 7.05 10.68 11.37
CA ALA A 63 8.00 10.82 12.48
C ALA A 63 9.46 10.58 12.06
N ARG A 64 9.71 9.93 10.95
CA ARG A 64 11.04 9.71 10.33
C ARG A 64 11.33 10.66 9.16
N GLY A 65 10.48 11.62 8.93
CA GLY A 65 10.61 12.58 7.82
C GLY A 65 10.28 11.99 6.45
N ILE A 66 9.67 10.80 6.39
CA ILE A 66 9.28 10.14 5.13
C ILE A 66 7.93 10.67 4.68
N PRO A 67 7.84 11.33 3.50
CA PRO A 67 6.57 11.73 2.92
C PRO A 67 5.68 10.52 2.63
N VAL A 68 4.37 10.67 2.80
CA VAL A 68 3.40 9.59 2.58
C VAL A 68 2.33 10.04 1.57
N GLU A 69 2.06 9.20 0.60
CA GLU A 69 0.94 9.34 -0.33
C GLU A 69 0.06 8.10 -0.27
N VAL A 70 -1.24 8.28 -0.09
CA VAL A 70 -2.23 7.19 -0.06
C VAL A 70 -3.11 7.29 -1.29
N ILE A 71 -3.16 6.22 -2.09
CA ILE A 71 -3.99 6.15 -3.29
C ILE A 71 -4.99 5.01 -3.14
N ASP A 72 -6.27 5.34 -3.20
CA ASP A 72 -7.36 4.34 -3.24
C ASP A 72 -7.64 3.94 -4.69
N LEU A 73 -7.36 2.69 -5.03
CA LEU A 73 -7.55 2.17 -6.38
C LEU A 73 -9.01 1.74 -6.66
N ARG A 74 -9.79 1.47 -5.63
CA ARG A 74 -11.14 0.87 -5.73
C ARG A 74 -12.12 1.60 -6.66
N PRO A 75 -12.20 2.94 -6.70
CA PRO A 75 -13.16 3.63 -7.57
C PRO A 75 -12.92 3.43 -9.07
N ALA A 76 -11.65 3.29 -9.49
CA ALA A 76 -11.26 3.10 -10.89
C ALA A 76 -9.89 2.39 -10.94
N PRO A 77 -9.82 1.07 -10.66
CA PRO A 77 -8.55 0.39 -10.43
C PRO A 77 -7.57 0.52 -11.59
N ALA A 78 -7.99 0.17 -12.80
CA ALA A 78 -7.13 0.18 -13.99
C ALA A 78 -6.62 1.60 -14.33
N GLU A 79 -7.52 2.58 -14.35
CA GLU A 79 -7.20 3.98 -14.66
C GLU A 79 -6.20 4.55 -13.65
N ARG A 80 -6.42 4.31 -12.36
CA ARG A 80 -5.55 4.81 -11.30
C ARG A 80 -4.18 4.14 -11.30
N LEU A 81 -4.11 2.83 -11.55
CA LEU A 81 -2.83 2.13 -11.66
C LEU A 81 -2.05 2.61 -12.90
N ASN A 82 -2.73 2.83 -14.03
CA ASN A 82 -2.11 3.39 -15.24
C ASN A 82 -1.54 4.80 -14.97
N ALA A 83 -2.28 5.66 -14.28
CA ALA A 83 -1.80 7.00 -13.90
C ALA A 83 -0.54 6.94 -13.01
N ILE A 84 -0.46 5.98 -12.09
CA ILE A 84 0.75 5.74 -11.29
C ILE A 84 1.90 5.29 -12.20
N THR A 85 1.65 4.37 -13.12
CA THR A 85 2.65 3.86 -14.07
C THR A 85 3.22 4.98 -14.94
N GLU A 86 2.38 5.88 -15.45
CA GLU A 86 2.80 7.06 -16.21
C GLU A 86 3.63 8.03 -15.37
N ARG A 87 3.25 8.23 -14.10
CA ARG A 87 4.06 9.04 -13.16
C ARG A 87 5.45 8.45 -12.96
N LEU A 88 5.58 7.13 -12.85
CA LEU A 88 6.87 6.45 -12.74
C LEU A 88 7.74 6.71 -13.97
N ASP A 89 7.19 6.66 -15.18
CA ASP A 89 7.89 6.98 -16.42
C ASP A 89 8.44 8.42 -16.43
N GLY A 90 7.63 9.37 -16.03
CA GLY A 90 8.05 10.78 -15.93
C GLY A 90 9.17 11.03 -14.90
N TRP A 91 9.31 10.16 -13.93
CA TRP A 91 10.31 10.29 -12.87
C TRP A 91 11.64 9.64 -13.24
N VAL A 92 11.61 8.49 -13.92
CA VAL A 92 12.83 7.85 -14.47
C VAL A 92 13.57 8.83 -15.39
N SER A 93 12.85 9.55 -16.22
CA SER A 93 13.43 10.54 -17.15
C SER A 93 14.07 11.72 -16.42
N ARG A 94 13.57 12.15 -15.26
CA ARG A 94 14.11 13.29 -14.48
C ARG A 94 15.25 12.90 -13.55
N ALA A 95 15.26 11.67 -13.05
CA ALA A 95 16.28 11.18 -12.12
C ALA A 95 17.66 11.03 -12.76
N ALA A 96 17.71 10.86 -14.08
CA ALA A 96 18.98 10.80 -14.82
C ALA A 96 19.80 12.10 -14.75
N HIS A 97 19.26 13.20 -14.18
CA HIS A 97 19.86 14.51 -14.16
C HIS A 97 20.06 15.11 -12.76
N SER A 98 19.87 14.34 -11.70
CA SER A 98 20.00 14.83 -10.30
C SER A 98 21.01 14.00 -9.51
N ASP A 99 22.08 14.65 -9.06
CA ASP A 99 23.14 14.03 -8.23
C ASP A 99 22.73 13.80 -6.75
N SER A 100 21.56 14.25 -6.34
CA SER A 100 21.04 14.03 -4.97
C SER A 100 19.99 12.92 -4.95
N ASP A 101 20.24 11.87 -4.16
CA ASP A 101 19.25 10.81 -3.93
C ASP A 101 18.12 11.39 -3.04
N PRO A 102 16.93 11.69 -3.58
CA PRO A 102 15.87 12.31 -2.80
C PRO A 102 15.35 11.32 -1.75
N MET A 103 14.91 11.85 -0.61
CA MET A 103 14.21 11.06 0.41
C MET A 103 13.06 10.29 -0.27
N PRO A 104 12.97 8.95 -0.09
CA PRO A 104 11.89 8.18 -0.71
C PRO A 104 10.53 8.59 -0.13
N THR A 105 9.50 8.53 -0.96
CA THR A 105 8.10 8.71 -0.54
C THR A 105 7.46 7.34 -0.30
N LEU A 106 6.78 7.17 0.83
CA LEU A 106 5.96 5.98 1.07
C LEU A 106 4.66 6.09 0.28
N LEU A 107 4.46 5.16 -0.65
CA LEU A 107 3.25 5.05 -1.45
C LEU A 107 2.40 3.88 -0.95
N ILE A 108 1.22 4.18 -0.44
CA ILE A 108 0.26 3.20 0.05
C ILE A 108 -0.86 3.04 -0.98
N LEU A 109 -0.95 1.86 -1.60
CA LEU A 109 -1.98 1.53 -2.58
C LEU A 109 -3.06 0.68 -1.94
N ARG A 110 -4.27 1.23 -1.82
CA ARG A 110 -5.46 0.57 -1.26
C ARG A 110 -6.26 -0.13 -2.34
N GLY A 111 -6.84 -1.29 -2.01
CA GLY A 111 -7.70 -2.03 -2.93
C GLY A 111 -6.93 -2.68 -4.07
N PHE A 112 -5.70 -3.08 -3.82
CA PHE A 112 -4.84 -3.69 -4.83
C PHE A 112 -5.33 -5.08 -5.27
N ASP A 113 -6.09 -5.75 -4.44
CA ASP A 113 -6.80 -7.01 -4.73
C ASP A 113 -7.83 -6.90 -5.87
N ALA A 114 -8.20 -5.68 -6.30
CA ALA A 114 -9.04 -5.48 -7.49
C ALA A 114 -8.45 -6.10 -8.77
N PHE A 115 -7.13 -6.26 -8.83
CA PHE A 115 -6.43 -6.87 -9.97
C PHE A 115 -6.23 -8.39 -9.84
N GLY A 116 -6.69 -8.98 -8.76
CA GLY A 116 -6.42 -10.38 -8.40
C GLY A 116 -7.34 -11.38 -9.09
N ASP A 117 -7.58 -11.24 -10.39
CA ASP A 117 -8.26 -12.22 -11.23
C ASP A 117 -7.75 -12.19 -12.68
N ASP A 118 -8.17 -13.16 -13.51
CA ASP A 118 -7.71 -13.29 -14.88
C ASP A 118 -8.24 -12.19 -15.83
N THR A 119 -9.24 -11.44 -15.41
CA THR A 119 -9.92 -10.44 -16.25
C THR A 119 -9.43 -9.01 -16.02
N HIS A 120 -8.83 -8.74 -14.87
CA HIS A 120 -8.50 -7.37 -14.44
C HIS A 120 -7.01 -7.13 -14.16
N ASP A 121 -6.15 -8.13 -14.36
CA ASP A 121 -4.72 -8.01 -14.06
C ASP A 121 -3.89 -7.30 -15.15
N GLU A 122 -4.46 -7.05 -16.34
CA GLU A 122 -3.76 -6.45 -17.48
C GLU A 122 -2.95 -5.19 -17.09
N PRO A 123 -3.46 -4.23 -16.29
CA PRO A 123 -2.70 -3.03 -15.92
C PRO A 123 -1.48 -3.31 -15.06
N THR A 124 -1.37 -4.49 -14.45
CA THR A 124 -0.23 -4.86 -13.60
C THR A 124 1.03 -5.18 -14.40
N TYR A 125 0.92 -5.51 -15.69
CA TYR A 125 2.08 -5.80 -16.56
C TYR A 125 2.95 -4.56 -16.80
N PRO A 126 2.42 -3.43 -17.33
CA PRO A 126 3.21 -2.22 -17.49
C PRO A 126 3.66 -1.66 -16.15
N PHE A 127 2.84 -1.74 -15.10
CA PHE A 127 3.20 -1.33 -13.76
C PHE A 127 4.42 -2.11 -13.24
N ARG A 128 4.45 -3.44 -13.39
CA ARG A 128 5.58 -4.28 -12.98
C ARG A 128 6.90 -3.84 -13.62
N SER A 129 6.89 -3.58 -14.91
CA SER A 129 8.09 -3.20 -15.64
C SER A 129 8.70 -1.87 -15.19
N ARG A 130 7.90 -1.00 -14.56
CA ARG A 130 8.35 0.29 -14.00
C ARG A 130 8.71 0.17 -12.51
N PHE A 131 7.80 -0.39 -11.76
CA PHE A 131 7.91 -0.57 -10.33
C PHE A 131 9.18 -1.29 -9.88
N GLN A 132 9.62 -2.34 -10.58
CA GLN A 132 10.80 -3.12 -10.20
C GLN A 132 12.12 -2.34 -10.26
N PHE A 133 12.18 -1.26 -11.03
CA PHE A 133 13.36 -0.39 -11.16
C PHE A 133 13.24 0.90 -10.38
N ASP A 134 12.11 1.11 -9.75
CA ASP A 134 11.87 2.31 -8.96
C ASP A 134 12.67 2.31 -7.66
N ARG A 135 13.30 3.44 -7.35
CA ARG A 135 14.04 3.67 -6.10
C ARG A 135 13.54 4.87 -5.31
N LYS A 136 12.49 5.52 -5.79
CA LYS A 136 11.94 6.75 -5.19
C LYS A 136 10.80 6.52 -4.25
N PHE A 137 10.15 5.35 -4.38
CA PHE A 137 9.02 5.00 -3.54
C PHE A 137 9.34 3.79 -2.65
N LEU A 138 8.78 3.85 -1.46
CA LEU A 138 8.60 2.70 -0.58
C LEU A 138 7.17 2.21 -0.81
N TRP A 139 6.98 0.93 -1.09
CA TRP A 139 5.71 0.41 -1.57
C TRP A 139 4.98 -0.41 -0.52
N LEU A 140 3.74 -0.02 -0.20
CA LEU A 140 2.82 -0.79 0.63
C LEU A 140 1.53 -1.06 -0.15
N PHE A 141 1.28 -2.33 -0.45
CA PHE A 141 0.08 -2.80 -1.14
C PHE A 141 -0.92 -3.32 -0.12
N LEU A 142 -2.11 -2.73 -0.09
CA LEU A 142 -3.20 -3.15 0.78
C LEU A 142 -4.33 -3.77 -0.04
N GLY A 143 -4.82 -4.92 0.42
CA GLY A 143 -5.98 -5.61 -0.13
C GLY A 143 -6.85 -6.18 0.99
N ARG A 144 -8.02 -6.69 0.64
CA ARG A 144 -8.98 -7.30 1.57
C ARG A 144 -9.26 -8.76 1.26
N ASP A 145 -9.06 -9.15 0.00
CA ASP A 145 -9.24 -10.52 -0.45
C ASP A 145 -7.91 -11.26 -0.48
N THR A 146 -7.75 -12.20 0.46
CA THR A 146 -6.54 -13.01 0.59
C THR A 146 -6.25 -13.84 -0.68
N LEU A 147 -7.28 -14.41 -1.30
CA LEU A 147 -7.10 -15.25 -2.48
C LEU A 147 -6.64 -14.42 -3.67
N ARG A 148 -7.23 -13.25 -3.87
CA ARG A 148 -6.86 -12.32 -4.93
C ARG A 148 -5.44 -11.77 -4.73
N MET A 149 -5.06 -11.41 -3.51
CA MET A 149 -3.70 -10.95 -3.22
C MET A 149 -2.66 -12.05 -3.44
N ARG A 150 -2.95 -13.30 -3.03
CA ARG A 150 -2.09 -14.45 -3.34
C ARG A 150 -2.02 -14.74 -4.82
N PHE A 151 -3.13 -14.62 -5.54
CA PHE A 151 -3.14 -14.78 -7.00
C PHE A 151 -2.15 -13.81 -7.67
N LEU A 152 -2.12 -12.55 -7.25
CA LEU A 152 -1.23 -11.53 -7.81
C LEU A 152 0.24 -11.77 -7.52
N PHE A 153 0.57 -12.13 -6.27
CA PHE A 153 1.95 -12.12 -5.80
C PHE A 153 2.59 -13.50 -5.64
N ASP A 154 1.80 -14.57 -5.59
CA ASP A 154 2.31 -15.93 -5.37
C ASP A 154 2.14 -16.84 -6.59
N SER A 155 1.36 -16.43 -7.60
CA SER A 155 1.18 -17.22 -8.83
C SER A 155 2.31 -16.94 -9.83
N HIS A 156 3.01 -17.99 -10.25
CA HIS A 156 4.14 -17.93 -11.18
C HIS A 156 3.83 -17.29 -12.53
N SER A 157 2.59 -17.39 -12.98
CA SER A 157 2.14 -16.84 -14.26
C SER A 157 1.82 -15.34 -14.20
N ARG A 158 1.90 -14.72 -13.03
CA ARG A 158 1.51 -13.32 -12.86
C ARG A 158 2.69 -12.36 -12.84
N PRO A 159 2.52 -11.14 -13.37
CA PRO A 159 3.60 -10.17 -13.47
C PRO A 159 4.19 -9.78 -12.12
N LEU A 160 3.39 -9.77 -11.06
CA LEU A 160 3.84 -9.39 -9.71
C LEU A 160 4.35 -10.57 -8.88
N TYR A 161 4.57 -11.74 -9.48
CA TYR A 161 5.11 -12.89 -8.77
C TYR A 161 6.37 -12.52 -7.96
N ARG A 162 6.33 -12.78 -6.66
CA ARG A 162 7.39 -12.45 -5.69
C ARG A 162 7.84 -10.98 -5.66
N ALA A 163 6.97 -10.07 -6.11
CA ALA A 163 7.31 -8.65 -6.17
C ALA A 163 7.21 -7.93 -4.82
N ALA A 164 6.44 -8.46 -3.88
CA ALA A 164 6.25 -7.90 -2.54
C ALA A 164 6.24 -9.02 -1.48
N GLY A 165 6.91 -8.76 -0.35
CA GLY A 165 6.83 -9.63 0.82
C GLY A 165 5.50 -9.46 1.55
N GLU A 166 4.90 -10.56 2.02
CA GLU A 166 3.72 -10.50 2.87
C GLU A 166 4.14 -10.29 4.33
N ILE A 167 3.52 -9.32 4.98
CA ILE A 167 3.61 -9.12 6.43
C ILE A 167 2.19 -9.16 6.97
N THR A 168 1.91 -10.12 7.82
CA THR A 168 0.61 -10.27 8.47
C THR A 168 0.80 -10.15 9.97
N PRO A 169 0.05 -9.28 10.68
CA PRO A 169 0.03 -9.29 12.12
C PRO A 169 -0.43 -10.65 12.63
N GLU A 170 0.30 -11.20 13.61
CA GLU A 170 0.00 -12.54 14.15
C GLU A 170 -1.45 -12.66 14.66
N ASP A 171 -1.94 -11.59 15.30
CA ASP A 171 -3.30 -11.54 15.86
C ASP A 171 -4.42 -11.46 14.79
N TRP A 172 -4.10 -11.31 13.52
CA TRP A 172 -5.08 -11.35 12.42
C TRP A 172 -5.27 -12.75 11.85
N GLN A 173 -4.52 -13.72 12.32
CA GLN A 173 -4.59 -15.12 11.86
C GLN A 173 -5.59 -15.97 12.66
N HIS A 174 -6.29 -15.36 13.65
CA HIS A 174 -7.23 -16.07 14.55
C HIS A 174 -8.67 -15.57 14.45
#